data_929f8d3601f40243e7fff6edb9009895
#
_entry.id   929f8d3601f40243e7fff6edb9009895
#
_cell.length_a   1.000
_cell.length_b   1.000
_cell.length_c   1.000
_cell.angle_alpha   90.00
_cell.angle_beta   90.00
_cell.angle_gamma   90.00
#
_symmetry.space_group_name_H-M   'P 1'
#
loop_
_entity.id
_entity.type
_entity.pdbx_description
1 polymer ?
#
loop_
_entity_poly.entity_id
_entity_poly.type
_entity_poly.pdbx_seq_one_letter_code
_entity_poly.pdbx_strand_id
1 'polypeptide(L)'
;MGFGTYLISQEDAKEAVRAAILNGYRHIDTAEVYENEESVGAGIRAGIAEAGLAREDIFVTTKLWQGHAAWGQKLKNEEETVAAFNGSLERLGLDYVDLYLIHAPHGGAERLNQWRGLLEIKRLGKARSIGVSNYSEKHLEEIKAAGLPLPDANQIELHPWSQKPELLAYMKENGIAPIAYSSLAPLSTWRAQPGQDSAKTEAMKISDGVLAAMAAKYGVTEAQLLLRWGAVLPKSLNPERMRQNIDLGGFVIDAADLASLKAMDRGDGIAWSIGDPTHTD
;
A
#
# COMPACT_ATOMS: atom_id res chain seq x y z
N MET A 1 10.14 -4.82 -3.08
CA MET A 1 9.22 -5.17 -1.98
C MET A 1 9.36 -4.13 -0.88
N GLY A 2 8.24 -3.66 -0.33
CA GLY A 2 8.23 -2.74 0.79
C GLY A 2 7.69 -3.41 2.06
N PHE A 3 7.83 -2.73 3.19
CA PHE A 3 7.28 -3.12 4.50
C PHE A 3 6.15 -2.17 4.86
N GLY A 4 4.92 -2.69 4.96
CA GLY A 4 3.73 -1.92 5.34
C GLY A 4 3.59 -1.82 6.86
N THR A 5 3.08 -0.69 7.34
CA THR A 5 2.92 -0.44 8.80
C THR A 5 1.46 -0.32 9.25
N TYR A 6 0.49 -0.58 8.39
CA TYR A 6 -0.93 -0.56 8.76
C TYR A 6 -1.23 -1.56 9.89
N LEU A 7 -1.98 -1.12 10.91
CA LEU A 7 -2.28 -1.88 12.13
C LEU A 7 -1.04 -2.32 12.94
N ILE A 8 0.07 -1.63 12.80
CA ILE A 8 1.15 -1.68 13.78
C ILE A 8 0.94 -0.52 14.76
N SER A 9 0.91 -0.81 16.05
CA SER A 9 0.71 0.21 17.07
C SER A 9 1.86 1.23 17.10
N GLN A 10 1.61 2.41 17.64
CA GLN A 10 2.66 3.41 17.89
C GLN A 10 3.80 2.83 18.74
N GLU A 11 3.48 1.96 19.69
CA GLU A 11 4.45 1.30 20.57
C GLU A 11 5.37 0.32 19.80
N ASP A 12 4.80 -0.49 18.90
CA ASP A 12 5.51 -1.56 18.20
C ASP A 12 6.23 -1.08 16.93
N ALA A 13 5.80 0.04 16.33
CA ALA A 13 6.20 0.42 14.98
C ALA A 13 7.71 0.71 14.88
N LYS A 14 8.33 1.32 15.90
CA LYS A 14 9.78 1.58 15.92
C LYS A 14 10.59 0.30 15.76
N GLU A 15 10.28 -0.71 16.59
CA GLU A 15 11.03 -1.96 16.59
C GLU A 15 10.74 -2.79 15.32
N ALA A 16 9.48 -2.81 14.88
CA ALA A 16 9.09 -3.50 13.66
C ALA A 16 9.80 -2.95 12.41
N VAL A 17 9.87 -1.62 12.27
CA VAL A 17 10.54 -0.95 11.14
C VAL A 17 12.06 -1.15 11.21
N ARG A 18 12.68 -1.00 12.40
CA ARG A 18 14.09 -1.30 12.59
C ARG A 18 14.42 -2.73 12.16
N ALA A 19 13.66 -3.72 12.66
CA ALA A 19 13.82 -5.12 12.31
C ALA A 19 13.62 -5.37 10.79
N ALA A 20 12.66 -4.73 10.16
CA ALA A 20 12.46 -4.84 8.71
C ALA A 20 13.70 -4.36 7.93
N ILE A 21 14.27 -3.21 8.29
CA ILE A 21 15.48 -2.68 7.63
C ILE A 21 16.67 -3.64 7.82
N LEU A 22 16.87 -4.18 9.01
CA LEU A 22 17.92 -5.17 9.29
C LEU A 22 17.72 -6.49 8.54
N ASN A 23 16.47 -6.88 8.25
CA ASN A 23 16.15 -8.03 7.41
C ASN A 23 16.22 -7.72 5.89
N GLY A 24 16.70 -6.54 5.49
CA GLY A 24 16.94 -6.21 4.08
C GLY A 24 15.83 -5.44 3.38
N TYR A 25 14.74 -5.06 4.07
CA TYR A 25 13.75 -4.15 3.48
C TYR A 25 14.37 -2.77 3.23
N ARG A 26 14.06 -2.21 2.07
CA ARG A 26 14.54 -0.89 1.63
C ARG A 26 13.40 0.07 1.24
N HIS A 27 12.17 -0.34 1.48
CA HIS A 27 10.98 0.49 1.30
C HIS A 27 10.08 0.34 2.52
N ILE A 28 9.74 1.47 3.16
CA ILE A 28 8.83 1.55 4.32
C ILE A 28 7.60 2.32 3.89
N ASP A 29 6.42 1.74 4.10
CA ASP A 29 5.12 2.33 3.74
C ASP A 29 4.28 2.58 4.99
N THR A 30 3.92 3.84 5.22
CA THR A 30 3.05 4.28 6.30
C THR A 30 1.96 5.22 5.78
N ALA A 31 1.21 5.86 6.67
CA ALA A 31 0.21 6.88 6.34
C ALA A 31 -0.15 7.73 7.57
N GLU A 32 -0.61 8.97 7.34
CA GLU A 32 -1.13 9.88 8.36
C GLU A 32 -2.17 9.19 9.27
N VAL A 33 -3.15 8.51 8.66
CA VAL A 33 -4.28 7.87 9.38
C VAL A 33 -3.88 6.62 10.18
N TYR A 34 -2.65 6.11 10.03
CA TYR A 34 -2.19 4.98 10.85
C TYR A 34 -1.75 5.41 12.25
N GLU A 35 -1.59 6.71 12.48
CA GLU A 35 -1.24 7.31 13.77
C GLU A 35 0.07 6.75 14.38
N ASN A 36 0.98 6.27 13.51
CA ASN A 36 2.24 5.65 13.91
C ASN A 36 3.49 6.27 13.26
N GLU A 37 3.35 7.36 12.50
CA GLU A 37 4.44 7.99 11.74
C GLU A 37 5.65 8.36 12.61
N GLU A 38 5.45 8.83 13.85
CA GLU A 38 6.54 9.19 14.76
C GLU A 38 7.43 7.98 15.09
N SER A 39 6.82 6.87 15.46
CA SER A 39 7.53 5.62 15.73
C SER A 39 8.12 4.99 14.48
N VAL A 40 7.45 5.08 13.34
CA VAL A 40 7.98 4.64 12.04
C VAL A 40 9.25 5.43 11.72
N GLY A 41 9.24 6.76 11.85
CA GLY A 41 10.41 7.60 11.64
C GLY A 41 11.57 7.27 12.59
N ALA A 42 11.27 7.03 13.87
CA ALA A 42 12.27 6.57 14.83
C ALA A 42 12.86 5.21 14.46
N GLY A 43 12.03 4.28 13.95
CA GLY A 43 12.45 2.97 13.46
C GLY A 43 13.34 3.04 12.23
N ILE A 44 13.02 3.94 11.28
CA ILE A 44 13.85 4.20 10.10
C ILE A 44 15.23 4.69 10.52
N ARG A 45 15.32 5.72 11.38
CA ARG A 45 16.60 6.26 11.86
C ARG A 45 17.43 5.20 12.60
N ALA A 46 16.80 4.43 13.47
CA ALA A 46 17.47 3.35 14.20
C ALA A 46 17.99 2.25 13.26
N GLY A 47 17.16 1.80 12.30
CA GLY A 47 17.53 0.78 11.34
C GLY A 47 18.65 1.22 10.40
N ILE A 48 18.61 2.47 9.91
CA ILE A 48 19.68 3.06 9.09
C ILE A 48 21.00 3.07 9.87
N ALA A 49 20.98 3.59 11.10
CA ALA A 49 22.19 3.69 11.93
C ALA A 49 22.82 2.30 12.22
N GLU A 50 22.00 1.31 12.56
CA GLU A 50 22.46 -0.04 12.89
C GLU A 50 22.94 -0.81 11.66
N ALA A 51 22.27 -0.63 10.51
CA ALA A 51 22.65 -1.30 9.26
C ALA A 51 23.80 -0.61 8.51
N GLY A 52 24.28 0.54 8.98
CA GLY A 52 25.31 1.33 8.29
C GLY A 52 24.86 1.89 6.94
N LEU A 53 23.57 2.24 6.82
CA LEU A 53 22.95 2.76 5.61
C LEU A 53 22.87 4.30 5.66
N ALA A 54 22.60 4.91 4.50
CA ALA A 54 22.21 6.31 4.38
C ALA A 54 20.69 6.48 4.22
N ARG A 55 20.16 7.69 4.40
CA ARG A 55 18.71 7.96 4.24
C ARG A 55 18.22 7.64 2.82
N GLU A 56 19.04 7.88 1.83
CA GLU A 56 18.76 7.60 0.42
C GLU A 56 18.69 6.11 0.08
N ASP A 57 19.20 5.23 0.92
CA ASP A 57 19.07 3.77 0.76
C ASP A 57 17.68 3.26 1.13
N ILE A 58 16.89 4.08 1.81
CA ILE A 58 15.53 3.71 2.25
C ILE A 58 14.50 4.54 1.51
N PHE A 59 13.64 3.89 0.75
CA PHE A 59 12.47 4.49 0.12
C PHE A 59 11.34 4.60 1.14
N VAL A 60 10.83 5.80 1.38
CA VAL A 60 9.77 6.05 2.37
C VAL A 60 8.52 6.55 1.66
N THR A 61 7.40 5.86 1.90
CA THR A 61 6.06 6.28 1.46
C THR A 61 5.24 6.68 2.68
N THR A 62 4.58 7.83 2.61
CA THR A 62 3.45 8.16 3.49
C THR A 62 2.28 8.69 2.68
N LYS A 63 1.10 8.86 3.33
CA LYS A 63 -0.15 9.16 2.62
C LYS A 63 -0.94 10.24 3.35
N LEU A 64 -1.51 11.17 2.57
CA LEU A 64 -2.51 12.13 3.01
C LEU A 64 -3.79 11.40 3.37
N TRP A 65 -4.32 11.62 4.56
CA TRP A 65 -5.72 11.36 4.80
C TRP A 65 -6.56 12.55 4.32
N GLN A 66 -7.23 12.39 3.22
CA GLN A 66 -7.93 13.44 2.48
C GLN A 66 -9.21 13.95 3.19
N GLY A 67 -9.62 13.27 4.28
CA GLY A 67 -10.94 13.42 4.89
C GLY A 67 -12.00 12.52 4.24
N HIS A 68 -13.14 12.35 4.91
CA HIS A 68 -14.25 11.53 4.43
C HIS A 68 -15.60 12.16 4.83
N ALA A 69 -16.30 12.77 3.86
CA ALA A 69 -17.51 13.54 4.14
C ALA A 69 -18.62 12.72 4.77
N ALA A 70 -18.81 11.44 4.34
CA ALA A 70 -19.80 10.55 4.93
C ALA A 70 -19.52 10.16 6.40
N TRP A 71 -18.29 10.38 6.87
CA TRP A 71 -17.91 10.20 8.28
C TRP A 71 -17.90 11.52 9.06
N GLY A 72 -18.43 12.59 8.45
CA GLY A 72 -18.44 13.92 9.07
C GLY A 72 -17.06 14.60 9.13
N GLN A 73 -16.07 14.07 8.42
CA GLN A 73 -14.73 14.65 8.37
C GLN A 73 -14.65 15.72 7.28
N LYS A 74 -13.98 16.82 7.60
CA LYS A 74 -13.69 17.87 6.62
C LYS A 74 -12.77 17.32 5.52
N LEU A 75 -13.11 17.60 4.28
CA LEU A 75 -12.23 17.36 3.13
C LEU A 75 -11.13 18.42 3.12
N LYS A 76 -9.88 18.01 2.99
CA LYS A 76 -8.74 18.92 2.90
C LYS A 76 -8.71 19.60 1.53
N ASN A 77 -8.50 20.89 1.51
CA ASN A 77 -8.19 21.65 0.30
C ASN A 77 -6.69 21.59 -0.03
N GLU A 78 -6.24 22.37 -1.03
CA GLU A 78 -4.84 22.42 -1.46
C GLU A 78 -3.87 22.85 -0.35
N GLU A 79 -4.16 23.94 0.37
CA GLU A 79 -3.33 24.47 1.45
C GLU A 79 -3.27 23.48 2.64
N GLU A 80 -4.40 22.91 3.01
CA GLU A 80 -4.49 21.92 4.08
C GLU A 80 -3.77 20.61 3.73
N THR A 81 -3.73 20.26 2.44
CA THR A 81 -2.94 19.13 1.94
C THR A 81 -1.44 19.37 2.15
N VAL A 82 -0.94 20.56 1.82
CA VAL A 82 0.46 20.93 2.05
C VAL A 82 0.77 20.98 3.55
N ALA A 83 -0.15 21.53 4.36
CA ALA A 83 0.01 21.58 5.81
C ALA A 83 0.05 20.17 6.44
N ALA A 84 -0.84 19.26 6.03
CA ALA A 84 -0.86 17.86 6.47
C ALA A 84 0.44 17.13 6.13
N PHE A 85 0.99 17.35 4.94
CA PHE A 85 2.27 16.80 4.53
C PHE A 85 3.43 17.28 5.42
N ASN A 86 3.49 18.59 5.72
CA ASN A 86 4.52 19.12 6.63
C ASN A 86 4.40 18.48 8.03
N GLY A 87 3.18 18.27 8.53
CA GLY A 87 2.94 17.52 9.77
C GLY A 87 3.43 16.07 9.70
N SER A 88 3.25 15.37 8.56
CA SER A 88 3.81 14.03 8.36
C SER A 88 5.34 14.03 8.38
N LEU A 89 5.99 15.00 7.73
CA LEU A 89 7.47 15.13 7.78
C LEU A 89 7.96 15.36 9.22
N GLU A 90 7.27 16.22 9.97
CA GLU A 90 7.60 16.49 11.38
C GLU A 90 7.48 15.22 12.24
N ARG A 91 6.37 14.48 12.14
CA ARG A 91 6.17 13.21 12.85
C ARG A 91 7.21 12.17 12.46
N LEU A 92 7.47 12.00 11.17
CA LEU A 92 8.51 11.09 10.68
C LEU A 92 9.93 11.53 11.09
N GLY A 93 10.15 12.82 11.36
CA GLY A 93 11.47 13.40 11.61
C GLY A 93 12.37 13.25 10.38
N LEU A 94 11.84 13.54 9.18
CA LEU A 94 12.50 13.45 7.89
C LEU A 94 12.39 14.79 7.15
N ASP A 95 13.38 15.11 6.31
CA ASP A 95 13.38 16.31 5.48
C ASP A 95 12.57 16.12 4.18
N TYR A 96 12.45 14.87 3.72
CA TYR A 96 11.71 14.48 2.52
C TYR A 96 11.17 13.05 2.62
N VAL A 97 10.18 12.74 1.78
CA VAL A 97 9.76 11.36 1.50
C VAL A 97 10.03 11.02 0.03
N ASP A 98 10.12 9.75 -0.29
CA ASP A 98 10.34 9.27 -1.65
C ASP A 98 9.04 9.22 -2.44
N LEU A 99 7.91 8.92 -1.77
CA LEU A 99 6.58 8.89 -2.36
C LEU A 99 5.53 9.43 -1.38
N TYR A 100 4.72 10.37 -1.85
CA TYR A 100 3.55 10.85 -1.12
C TYR A 100 2.28 10.57 -1.90
N LEU A 101 1.29 9.93 -1.25
CA LEU A 101 0.06 9.49 -1.89
C LEU A 101 -1.17 10.19 -1.30
N ILE A 102 -2.23 10.41 -2.11
CA ILE A 102 -3.58 10.58 -1.57
C ILE A 102 -4.09 9.18 -1.22
N HIS A 103 -4.58 8.97 0.01
CA HIS A 103 -4.88 7.63 0.55
C HIS A 103 -6.07 6.94 -0.10
N ALA A 104 -7.09 7.69 -0.49
CA ALA A 104 -8.29 7.18 -1.15
C ALA A 104 -9.00 8.28 -1.94
N PRO A 105 -9.88 7.93 -2.90
CA PRO A 105 -10.59 8.91 -3.74
C PRO A 105 -11.75 9.64 -3.04
N HIS A 106 -11.90 9.49 -1.72
CA HIS A 106 -13.01 10.07 -0.94
C HIS A 106 -12.98 11.60 -0.83
N GLY A 107 -12.05 12.27 -1.50
CA GLY A 107 -11.92 13.73 -1.52
C GLY A 107 -13.08 14.48 -2.20
N GLY A 108 -13.98 13.80 -2.90
CA GLY A 108 -15.13 14.42 -3.56
C GLY A 108 -14.71 15.60 -4.42
N ALA A 109 -15.36 16.78 -4.25
CA ALA A 109 -15.04 17.99 -4.99
C ALA A 109 -13.61 18.54 -4.74
N GLU A 110 -12.94 18.11 -3.67
CA GLU A 110 -11.59 18.53 -3.32
C GLU A 110 -10.48 17.65 -3.95
N ARG A 111 -10.81 16.52 -4.61
CA ARG A 111 -9.79 15.61 -5.19
C ARG A 111 -8.75 16.33 -6.05
N LEU A 112 -9.17 17.21 -6.95
CA LEU A 112 -8.25 17.96 -7.80
C LEU A 112 -7.45 19.01 -7.01
N ASN A 113 -8.00 19.62 -5.98
CA ASN A 113 -7.29 20.56 -5.12
C ASN A 113 -6.24 19.81 -4.25
N GLN A 114 -6.60 18.65 -3.73
CA GLN A 114 -5.66 17.77 -3.05
C GLN A 114 -4.51 17.36 -3.98
N TRP A 115 -4.83 17.00 -5.24
CA TRP A 115 -3.80 16.66 -6.23
C TRP A 115 -2.88 17.85 -6.55
N ARG A 116 -3.41 19.08 -6.66
CA ARG A 116 -2.59 20.29 -6.80
C ARG A 116 -1.66 20.50 -5.61
N GLY A 117 -2.13 20.23 -4.39
CA GLY A 117 -1.30 20.25 -3.20
C GLY A 117 -0.11 19.27 -3.29
N LEU A 118 -0.32 18.06 -3.80
CA LEU A 118 0.78 17.10 -4.03
C LEU A 118 1.76 17.60 -5.09
N LEU A 119 1.26 18.19 -6.18
CA LEU A 119 2.12 18.79 -7.22
C LEU A 119 3.00 19.91 -6.64
N GLU A 120 2.47 20.75 -5.76
CA GLU A 120 3.23 21.79 -5.08
C GLU A 120 4.30 21.20 -4.16
N ILE A 121 3.97 20.16 -3.38
CA ILE A 121 4.92 19.43 -2.52
C ILE A 121 6.08 18.85 -3.35
N LYS A 122 5.79 18.26 -4.53
CA LYS A 122 6.81 17.76 -5.46
C LYS A 122 7.66 18.90 -6.01
N ARG A 123 7.06 20.01 -6.41
CA ARG A 123 7.76 21.22 -6.89
C ARG A 123 8.73 21.77 -5.84
N LEU A 124 8.38 21.71 -4.57
CA LEU A 124 9.24 22.11 -3.44
C LEU A 124 10.36 21.10 -3.13
N GLY A 125 10.40 19.97 -3.82
CA GLY A 125 11.39 18.91 -3.63
C GLY A 125 11.25 18.12 -2.34
N LYS A 126 10.13 18.25 -1.63
CA LYS A 126 9.88 17.56 -0.36
C LYS A 126 9.33 16.13 -0.52
N ALA A 127 8.73 15.82 -1.68
CA ALA A 127 8.44 14.46 -2.13
C ALA A 127 9.10 14.24 -3.49
N ARG A 128 9.84 13.15 -3.65
CA ARG A 128 10.52 12.80 -4.91
C ARG A 128 9.53 12.37 -5.98
N SER A 129 8.52 11.61 -5.56
CA SER A 129 7.39 11.15 -6.37
C SER A 129 6.09 11.42 -5.64
N ILE A 130 5.01 11.58 -6.41
CA ILE A 130 3.66 11.76 -5.88
C ILE A 130 2.71 10.82 -6.59
N GLY A 131 1.68 10.39 -5.88
CA GLY A 131 0.72 9.45 -6.44
C GLY A 131 -0.60 9.44 -5.69
N VAL A 132 -1.36 8.41 -5.98
CA VAL A 132 -2.67 8.19 -5.39
C VAL A 132 -2.78 6.76 -4.86
N SER A 133 -3.81 6.50 -4.09
CA SER A 133 -4.15 5.14 -3.68
C SER A 133 -5.64 4.92 -3.87
N ASN A 134 -6.00 3.73 -4.34
CA ASN A 134 -7.39 3.33 -4.58
C ASN A 134 -8.13 4.14 -5.68
N TYR A 135 -7.42 4.78 -6.58
CA TYR A 135 -8.04 5.49 -7.70
C TYR A 135 -8.39 4.51 -8.82
N SER A 136 -9.63 4.59 -9.31
CA SER A 136 -10.07 3.92 -10.53
C SER A 136 -9.61 4.67 -11.77
N GLU A 137 -9.83 4.10 -12.96
CA GLU A 137 -9.64 4.78 -14.23
C GLU A 137 -10.42 6.11 -14.30
N LYS A 138 -11.69 6.14 -13.84
CA LYS A 138 -12.51 7.35 -13.78
C LYS A 138 -11.83 8.48 -13.01
N HIS A 139 -11.24 8.17 -11.84
CA HIS A 139 -10.55 9.17 -11.02
C HIS A 139 -9.23 9.65 -11.67
N LEU A 140 -8.52 8.76 -12.38
CA LEU A 140 -7.30 9.12 -13.10
C LEU A 140 -7.61 9.98 -14.33
N GLU A 141 -8.70 9.69 -15.05
CA GLU A 141 -9.20 10.51 -16.16
C GLU A 141 -9.70 11.89 -15.68
N GLU A 142 -10.22 12.03 -14.45
CA GLU A 142 -10.55 13.34 -13.87
C GLU A 142 -9.31 14.24 -13.78
N ILE A 143 -8.17 13.70 -13.33
CA ILE A 143 -6.89 14.42 -13.27
C ILE A 143 -6.44 14.82 -14.67
N LYS A 144 -6.50 13.88 -15.63
CA LYS A 144 -6.08 14.07 -17.01
C LYS A 144 -6.96 15.10 -17.73
N ALA A 145 -8.29 15.04 -17.53
CA ALA A 145 -9.24 16.00 -18.09
C ALA A 145 -9.05 17.43 -17.55
N ALA A 146 -8.55 17.56 -16.31
CA ALA A 146 -8.16 18.84 -15.73
C ALA A 146 -6.85 19.42 -16.29
N GLY A 147 -6.17 18.70 -17.21
CA GLY A 147 -4.87 19.09 -17.77
C GLY A 147 -3.73 19.00 -16.79
N LEU A 148 -3.88 18.23 -15.70
CA LEU A 148 -2.86 18.04 -14.68
C LEU A 148 -2.00 16.81 -15.00
N PRO A 149 -0.71 16.79 -14.57
CA PRO A 149 0.13 15.59 -14.66
C PRO A 149 -0.52 14.40 -13.96
N LEU A 150 -0.43 13.21 -14.58
CA LEU A 150 -0.87 11.97 -13.97
C LEU A 150 0.05 11.56 -12.81
N PRO A 151 -0.43 10.74 -11.86
CA PRO A 151 0.36 10.27 -10.74
C PRO A 151 1.49 9.33 -11.18
N ASP A 152 2.63 9.38 -10.45
CA ASP A 152 3.76 8.47 -10.66
C ASP A 152 3.38 7.02 -10.25
N ALA A 153 2.47 6.86 -9.29
CA ALA A 153 2.03 5.56 -8.79
C ALA A 153 0.56 5.58 -8.34
N ASN A 154 -0.09 4.42 -8.39
CA ASN A 154 -1.38 4.16 -7.74
C ASN A 154 -1.25 2.90 -6.88
N GLN A 155 -1.43 3.06 -5.55
CA GLN A 155 -1.39 1.96 -4.60
C GLN A 155 -2.80 1.37 -4.44
N ILE A 156 -2.97 0.10 -4.79
CA ILE A 156 -4.28 -0.56 -4.85
C ILE A 156 -4.27 -1.89 -4.12
N GLU A 157 -5.44 -2.33 -3.65
CA GLU A 157 -5.61 -3.72 -3.22
C GLU A 157 -5.39 -4.64 -4.41
N LEU A 158 -4.40 -5.56 -4.28
CA LEU A 158 -4.05 -6.46 -5.36
C LEU A 158 -3.57 -7.80 -4.81
N HIS A 159 -4.31 -8.84 -5.12
CA HIS A 159 -4.04 -10.24 -4.79
C HIS A 159 -4.87 -11.14 -5.72
N PRO A 160 -4.69 -12.49 -5.74
CA PRO A 160 -5.40 -13.37 -6.69
C PRO A 160 -6.92 -13.24 -6.70
N TRP A 161 -7.55 -12.78 -5.62
CA TRP A 161 -9.01 -12.57 -5.56
C TRP A 161 -9.47 -11.17 -5.98
N SER A 162 -8.55 -10.22 -6.11
CA SER A 162 -8.82 -8.85 -6.57
C SER A 162 -7.68 -8.40 -7.48
N GLN A 163 -7.81 -8.63 -8.80
CA GLN A 163 -6.70 -8.48 -9.75
C GLN A 163 -6.75 -7.19 -10.57
N LYS A 164 -7.95 -6.61 -10.75
CA LYS A 164 -8.18 -5.32 -11.45
C LYS A 164 -7.45 -5.22 -12.82
N PRO A 165 -7.63 -6.18 -13.75
CA PRO A 165 -6.84 -6.27 -14.98
C PRO A 165 -6.99 -5.04 -15.88
N GLU A 166 -8.18 -4.46 -15.94
CA GLU A 166 -8.47 -3.26 -16.76
C GLU A 166 -7.74 -2.04 -16.21
N LEU A 167 -7.83 -1.80 -14.88
CA LEU A 167 -7.11 -0.71 -14.23
C LEU A 167 -5.58 -0.87 -14.39
N LEU A 168 -5.06 -2.08 -14.25
CA LEU A 168 -3.62 -2.34 -14.46
C LEU A 168 -3.18 -2.08 -15.91
N ALA A 169 -4.03 -2.42 -16.90
CA ALA A 169 -3.76 -2.11 -18.29
C ALA A 169 -3.74 -0.60 -18.53
N TYR A 170 -4.75 0.12 -18.03
CA TYR A 170 -4.82 1.58 -18.09
C TYR A 170 -3.59 2.25 -17.46
N MET A 171 -3.22 1.80 -16.24
CA MET A 171 -2.04 2.34 -15.55
C MET A 171 -0.76 2.13 -16.35
N LYS A 172 -0.57 0.94 -16.93
CA LYS A 172 0.58 0.62 -17.78
C LYS A 172 0.65 1.53 -19.01
N GLU A 173 -0.45 1.75 -19.69
CA GLU A 173 -0.54 2.63 -20.87
C GLU A 173 -0.21 4.09 -20.55
N ASN A 174 -0.54 4.54 -19.34
CA ASN A 174 -0.32 5.91 -18.88
C ASN A 174 0.97 6.08 -18.03
N GLY A 175 1.82 5.05 -17.91
CA GLY A 175 3.10 5.13 -17.19
C GLY A 175 2.96 5.22 -15.66
N ILE A 176 1.81 4.78 -15.09
CA ILE A 176 1.53 4.80 -13.65
C ILE A 176 1.97 3.48 -13.03
N ALA A 177 2.86 3.53 -12.04
CA ALA A 177 3.35 2.33 -11.37
C ALA A 177 2.29 1.75 -10.41
N PRO A 178 1.91 0.46 -10.54
CA PRO A 178 1.06 -0.19 -9.54
C PRO A 178 1.86 -0.56 -8.29
N ILE A 179 1.28 -0.31 -7.11
CA ILE A 179 1.81 -0.78 -5.82
C ILE A 179 0.71 -1.60 -5.14
N ALA A 180 1.00 -2.86 -4.81
CA ALA A 180 0.01 -3.76 -4.24
C ALA A 180 0.02 -3.72 -2.71
N TYR A 181 -1.13 -3.47 -2.09
CA TYR A 181 -1.32 -3.70 -0.66
C TYR A 181 -2.28 -4.87 -0.42
N SER A 182 -2.36 -5.35 0.83
CA SER A 182 -3.17 -6.51 1.25
C SER A 182 -2.91 -7.80 0.46
N SER A 183 -1.72 -7.97 -0.11
CA SER A 183 -1.37 -9.11 -0.96
C SER A 183 -1.49 -10.47 -0.28
N LEU A 184 -1.49 -10.50 1.06
CA LEU A 184 -1.73 -11.69 1.88
C LEU A 184 -3.19 -11.82 2.35
N ALA A 185 -4.12 -11.01 1.83
CA ALA A 185 -5.54 -11.10 2.19
C ALA A 185 -6.12 -12.51 2.07
N PRO A 186 -5.78 -13.33 1.07
CA PRO A 186 -6.23 -14.72 1.00
C PRO A 186 -5.86 -15.58 2.21
N LEU A 187 -4.78 -15.25 2.90
CA LEU A 187 -4.30 -15.98 4.10
C LEU A 187 -4.61 -15.25 5.41
N SER A 188 -5.15 -14.03 5.32
CA SER A 188 -5.37 -13.19 6.50
C SER A 188 -6.61 -13.61 7.28
N THR A 189 -6.48 -13.60 8.61
CA THR A 189 -7.59 -13.78 9.55
C THR A 189 -8.10 -12.45 10.11
N TRP A 190 -7.49 -11.32 9.76
CA TRP A 190 -7.95 -10.01 10.19
C TRP A 190 -9.37 -9.77 9.63
N ARG A 191 -10.25 -9.17 10.39
CA ARG A 191 -11.69 -9.08 10.14
C ARG A 191 -12.46 -10.42 10.19
N ALA A 192 -11.85 -11.50 10.67
CA ALA A 192 -12.53 -12.75 10.98
C ALA A 192 -13.03 -12.78 12.44
N GLN A 193 -13.45 -11.61 12.97
CA GLN A 193 -13.99 -11.48 14.32
C GLN A 193 -15.47 -11.14 14.26
N PRO A 194 -16.32 -11.68 15.16
CA PRO A 194 -17.73 -11.34 15.19
C PRO A 194 -17.97 -9.82 15.18
N GLY A 195 -18.79 -9.34 14.24
CA GLY A 195 -19.06 -7.90 14.04
C GLY A 195 -18.06 -7.15 13.17
N GLN A 196 -16.97 -7.77 12.75
CA GLN A 196 -16.00 -7.21 11.78
C GLN A 196 -15.98 -7.98 10.45
N ASP A 197 -16.65 -9.13 10.43
CA ASP A 197 -16.74 -9.99 9.26
C ASP A 197 -17.76 -9.42 8.28
N SER A 198 -17.37 -9.22 7.03
CA SER A 198 -18.35 -9.23 5.97
C SER A 198 -18.60 -10.70 5.58
N ALA A 199 -19.82 -11.06 5.27
CA ALA A 199 -20.17 -12.37 4.70
C ALA A 199 -19.32 -12.67 3.44
N LYS A 200 -18.90 -11.64 2.75
CA LYS A 200 -17.97 -11.62 1.64
C LYS A 200 -16.57 -12.15 2.05
N THR A 201 -16.08 -11.77 3.24
CA THR A 201 -14.75 -12.13 3.72
C THR A 201 -14.66 -13.62 4.08
N GLU A 202 -15.67 -14.21 4.71
CA GLU A 202 -15.69 -15.64 5.04
C GLU A 202 -15.80 -16.51 3.79
N ALA A 203 -16.73 -16.19 2.88
CA ALA A 203 -16.90 -16.93 1.63
C ALA A 203 -15.65 -16.87 0.74
N MET A 204 -14.89 -15.77 0.81
CA MET A 204 -13.65 -15.61 0.05
C MET A 204 -12.46 -16.34 0.68
N LYS A 205 -12.42 -16.50 2.00
CA LYS A 205 -11.32 -17.19 2.71
C LYS A 205 -11.42 -18.71 2.70
N ILE A 206 -12.48 -19.29 2.17
CA ILE A 206 -12.56 -20.73 1.96
C ILE A 206 -11.55 -21.11 0.89
N SER A 207 -10.37 -21.49 1.36
CA SER A 207 -9.32 -22.08 0.52
C SER A 207 -9.67 -23.56 0.32
N ASP A 208 -9.74 -23.98 -0.93
CA ASP A 208 -9.85 -25.39 -1.32
C ASP A 208 -8.49 -26.12 -1.31
N GLY A 209 -7.47 -25.52 -0.69
CA GLY A 209 -6.12 -26.06 -0.62
C GLY A 209 -5.26 -25.81 -1.86
N VAL A 210 -5.77 -25.10 -2.87
CA VAL A 210 -5.05 -24.84 -4.12
C VAL A 210 -3.77 -24.05 -3.89
N LEU A 211 -3.81 -23.00 -3.06
CA LEU A 211 -2.62 -22.20 -2.73
C LEU A 211 -1.57 -23.04 -1.98
N ALA A 212 -2.00 -23.90 -1.04
CA ALA A 212 -1.11 -24.80 -0.31
C ALA A 212 -0.43 -25.82 -1.25
N ALA A 213 -1.18 -26.40 -2.18
CA ALA A 213 -0.63 -27.34 -3.18
C ALA A 213 0.38 -26.66 -4.10
N MET A 214 0.09 -25.43 -4.59
CA MET A 214 1.03 -24.65 -5.39
C MET A 214 2.30 -24.31 -4.60
N ALA A 215 2.17 -23.82 -3.36
CA ALA A 215 3.32 -23.48 -2.52
C ALA A 215 4.21 -24.71 -2.28
N ALA A 216 3.62 -25.86 -1.97
CA ALA A 216 4.34 -27.13 -1.79
C ALA A 216 5.12 -27.55 -3.06
N LYS A 217 4.56 -27.35 -4.27
CA LYS A 217 5.23 -27.62 -5.54
C LYS A 217 6.55 -26.86 -5.70
N TYR A 218 6.61 -25.60 -5.21
CA TYR A 218 7.81 -24.77 -5.29
C TYR A 218 8.70 -24.86 -4.02
N GLY A 219 8.29 -25.62 -3.00
CA GLY A 219 9.01 -25.72 -1.73
C GLY A 219 9.01 -24.42 -0.93
N VAL A 220 7.96 -23.62 -1.05
CA VAL A 220 7.81 -22.29 -0.40
C VAL A 220 6.55 -22.24 0.46
N THR A 221 6.41 -21.16 1.23
CA THR A 221 5.18 -20.88 1.96
C THR A 221 4.12 -20.28 1.03
N GLU A 222 2.83 -20.43 1.37
CA GLU A 222 1.74 -19.76 0.65
C GLU A 222 1.93 -18.22 0.64
N ALA A 223 2.47 -17.65 1.72
CA ALA A 223 2.80 -16.23 1.77
C ALA A 223 3.85 -15.86 0.73
N GLN A 224 4.93 -16.62 0.58
CA GLN A 224 5.95 -16.38 -0.44
C GLN A 224 5.37 -16.51 -1.86
N LEU A 225 4.49 -17.50 -2.09
CA LEU A 225 3.79 -17.67 -3.37
C LEU A 225 3.00 -16.41 -3.74
N LEU A 226 2.16 -15.90 -2.82
CA LEU A 226 1.35 -14.71 -3.03
C LEU A 226 2.20 -13.44 -3.21
N LEU A 227 3.28 -13.30 -2.44
CA LEU A 227 4.19 -12.17 -2.52
C LEU A 227 5.01 -12.19 -3.82
N ARG A 228 5.31 -13.37 -4.37
CA ARG A 228 6.00 -13.52 -5.67
C ARG A 228 5.10 -13.16 -6.85
N TRP A 229 3.79 -13.37 -6.71
CA TRP A 229 2.81 -13.06 -7.75
C TRP A 229 2.66 -11.54 -7.99
N GLY A 230 2.84 -10.68 -6.98
CA GLY A 230 2.64 -9.22 -7.07
C GLY A 230 3.82 -8.38 -6.55
N ALA A 231 3.82 -7.07 -6.83
CA ALA A 231 4.75 -6.09 -6.27
C ALA A 231 4.17 -5.50 -4.96
N VAL A 232 4.66 -5.88 -3.78
CA VAL A 232 3.86 -5.98 -2.56
C VAL A 232 4.43 -5.23 -1.35
N LEU A 233 3.52 -4.89 -0.41
CA LEU A 233 3.77 -4.24 0.88
C LEU A 233 3.32 -5.16 2.06
N PRO A 234 3.97 -6.31 2.31
CA PRO A 234 3.61 -7.16 3.43
C PRO A 234 3.87 -6.48 4.77
N LYS A 235 3.04 -6.79 5.78
CA LYS A 235 3.22 -6.40 7.18
C LYS A 235 3.48 -7.63 8.04
N SER A 236 4.42 -7.55 8.95
CA SER A 236 4.63 -8.57 9.99
C SER A 236 5.28 -7.94 11.23
N LEU A 237 4.92 -8.42 12.41
CA LEU A 237 5.65 -8.15 13.67
C LEU A 237 6.64 -9.29 14.01
N ASN A 238 6.64 -10.37 13.24
CA ASN A 238 7.51 -11.52 13.46
C ASN A 238 8.75 -11.42 12.55
N PRO A 239 9.98 -11.28 13.09
CA PRO A 239 11.21 -11.13 12.31
C PRO A 239 11.49 -12.31 11.37
N GLU A 240 11.15 -13.54 11.77
CA GLU A 240 11.32 -14.71 10.91
C GLU A 240 10.38 -14.64 9.69
N ARG A 241 9.12 -14.24 9.87
CA ARG A 241 8.22 -14.00 8.73
C ARG A 241 8.68 -12.83 7.87
N MET A 242 9.29 -11.79 8.45
CA MET A 242 9.89 -10.70 7.66
C MET A 242 10.98 -11.24 6.74
N ARG A 243 11.87 -12.08 7.26
CA ARG A 243 12.95 -12.73 6.51
C ARG A 243 12.40 -13.64 5.40
N GLN A 244 11.42 -14.47 5.71
CA GLN A 244 10.77 -15.33 4.72
C GLN A 244 10.06 -14.53 3.61
N ASN A 245 9.34 -13.49 3.98
CA ASN A 245 8.59 -12.66 3.02
C ASN A 245 9.50 -11.96 1.99
N ILE A 246 10.72 -11.58 2.36
CA ILE A 246 11.64 -10.92 1.43
C ILE A 246 12.42 -11.92 0.56
N ASP A 247 12.50 -13.18 0.97
CA ASP A 247 13.19 -14.25 0.23
C ASP A 247 12.28 -14.84 -0.85
N LEU A 248 12.19 -14.15 -1.98
CA LEU A 248 11.37 -14.52 -3.14
C LEU A 248 12.18 -14.91 -4.37
N GLY A 249 13.50 -14.97 -4.27
CA GLY A 249 14.39 -15.18 -5.42
C GLY A 249 14.53 -16.63 -5.89
N GLY A 250 14.16 -17.59 -5.07
CA GLY A 250 14.48 -19.01 -5.26
C GLY A 250 13.55 -19.78 -6.21
N PHE A 251 12.47 -19.17 -6.72
CA PHE A 251 11.49 -19.88 -7.57
C PHE A 251 10.80 -18.96 -8.59
N VAL A 252 10.24 -19.57 -9.61
CA VAL A 252 9.42 -18.92 -10.64
C VAL A 252 8.09 -19.66 -10.71
N ILE A 253 6.98 -18.93 -10.62
CA ILE A 253 5.64 -19.50 -10.81
C ILE A 253 5.48 -19.82 -12.29
N ASP A 254 5.15 -21.05 -12.63
CA ASP A 254 4.99 -21.46 -14.03
C ASP A 254 3.69 -20.94 -14.67
N ALA A 255 3.57 -21.08 -15.98
CA ALA A 255 2.45 -20.55 -16.74
C ALA A 255 1.09 -21.16 -16.35
N ALA A 256 1.07 -22.44 -15.95
CA ALA A 256 -0.17 -23.13 -15.56
C ALA A 256 -0.68 -22.62 -14.21
N ASP A 257 0.23 -22.45 -13.25
CA ASP A 257 -0.12 -21.90 -11.94
C ASP A 257 -0.46 -20.40 -12.01
N LEU A 258 0.22 -19.62 -12.88
CA LEU A 258 -0.17 -18.24 -13.17
C LEU A 258 -1.58 -18.15 -13.75
N ALA A 259 -1.95 -19.07 -14.67
CA ALA A 259 -3.30 -19.15 -15.23
C ALA A 259 -4.33 -19.51 -14.14
N SER A 260 -3.98 -20.44 -13.25
CA SER A 260 -4.85 -20.82 -12.12
C SER A 260 -5.04 -19.65 -11.13
N LEU A 261 -3.96 -18.92 -10.79
CA LEU A 261 -4.05 -17.71 -9.95
C LEU A 261 -4.89 -16.62 -10.63
N LYS A 262 -4.74 -16.45 -11.96
CA LYS A 262 -5.56 -15.54 -12.74
C LYS A 262 -7.05 -15.89 -12.71
N ALA A 263 -7.39 -17.17 -12.72
CA ALA A 263 -8.77 -17.65 -12.65
C ALA A 263 -9.43 -17.45 -11.27
N MET A 264 -8.65 -17.10 -10.24
CA MET A 264 -9.17 -16.82 -8.87
C MET A 264 -9.78 -15.43 -8.73
N ASP A 265 -9.69 -14.56 -9.73
CA ASP A 265 -10.23 -13.20 -9.67
C ASP A 265 -11.73 -13.20 -9.37
N ARG A 266 -12.14 -12.41 -8.39
CA ARG A 266 -13.53 -12.25 -7.95
C ARG A 266 -14.05 -10.83 -8.19
N GLY A 267 -13.22 -9.98 -8.79
CA GLY A 267 -13.58 -8.65 -9.28
C GLY A 267 -13.76 -7.57 -8.21
N ASP A 268 -13.51 -7.88 -6.93
CA ASP A 268 -13.78 -6.93 -5.84
C ASP A 268 -12.74 -7.01 -4.71
N GLY A 269 -12.48 -5.88 -4.07
CA GLY A 269 -11.59 -5.78 -2.93
C GLY A 269 -12.27 -6.20 -1.61
N ILE A 270 -11.48 -6.70 -0.67
CA ILE A 270 -11.94 -7.13 0.66
C ILE A 270 -11.26 -6.39 1.81
N ALA A 271 -10.25 -5.57 1.51
CA ALA A 271 -9.43 -4.92 2.52
C ALA A 271 -10.15 -3.79 3.26
N TRP A 272 -11.15 -3.17 2.65
CA TRP A 272 -11.92 -2.09 3.25
C TRP A 272 -13.29 -2.58 3.74
N SER A 273 -13.65 -2.23 4.99
CA SER A 273 -14.94 -2.63 5.58
C SER A 273 -16.15 -1.96 4.91
N ILE A 274 -15.93 -0.83 4.26
CA ILE A 274 -16.94 -0.04 3.55
C ILE A 274 -17.07 -0.36 2.05
N GLY A 275 -16.39 -1.40 1.59
CA GLY A 275 -16.30 -1.76 0.17
C GLY A 275 -15.01 -1.28 -0.48
N ASP A 276 -14.79 -1.68 -1.75
CA ASP A 276 -13.60 -1.31 -2.51
C ASP A 276 -13.62 0.20 -2.85
N PRO A 277 -12.63 0.98 -2.38
CA PRO A 277 -12.62 2.43 -2.63
C PRO A 277 -12.47 2.81 -4.11
N THR A 278 -12.01 1.89 -4.96
CA THR A 278 -11.95 2.14 -6.41
C THR A 278 -13.35 2.32 -7.02
N HIS A 279 -14.41 1.91 -6.33
CA HIS A 279 -15.81 2.08 -6.75
C HIS A 279 -16.47 3.35 -6.18
N THR A 280 -15.72 4.20 -5.47
CA THR A 280 -16.21 5.50 -4.99
C THR A 280 -16.52 6.45 -6.17
N ASP A 281 -17.54 7.29 -6.02
CA ASP A 281 -17.92 8.29 -7.01
C ASP A 281 -17.04 9.56 -6.95
#